data_5af4844d119dc5a5283a3f0194b3ff81
#
_entry.id   5af4844d119dc5a5283a3f0194b3ff81
#
_cell.length_a   1.000
_cell.length_b   1.000
_cell.length_c   1.000
_cell.angle_alpha   90.00
_cell.angle_beta   90.00
_cell.angle_gamma   90.00
#
_symmetry.space_group_name_H-M   'P 1'
#
loop_
_entity.id
_entity.type
_entity.pdbx_description
1 polymer ?
#
loop_
_entity_poly.entity_id
_entity_poly.type
_entity_poly.pdbx_seq_one_letter_code
_entity_poly.pdbx_strand_id
1 'polypeptide(L)'
;AVAKECTVASLARCTKGDIDAAWNAVKDARHPRIHVFIATSDIHMEYKLKMTREQVLQSITEMVSYAKSFCQDIEFSAEDASRSEPAFLAQCYSNAVAAGATTLNVPDTVGYSTPQEMGELIRYLKEHVVGVENTDISVHCHDDLGMAVANTLACIQAGATQVECTVNGIGERAGNASLEEVVMAIHTRKDFYQAETGINTRQIYRSSKLLSNITGVPIPPSKAIVGANAFAHESGIHQHGVIANAQTYEIMNSADVGIPRNTMVLGKHSGKHALREKLISMGYELTDEELDQVFTR
;
A
#
# COMPACT_ATOMS: atom_id res chain seq x y z
N ALA A 1 -5.18 8.91 -21.53
CA ALA A 1 -5.44 8.08 -22.72
C ALA A 1 -5.07 6.61 -22.54
N VAL A 2 -4.27 6.25 -21.52
CA VAL A 2 -3.81 4.86 -21.29
C VAL A 2 -4.64 4.14 -20.23
N ALA A 3 -5.08 4.84 -19.19
CA ALA A 3 -5.89 4.28 -18.09
C ALA A 3 -7.38 4.31 -18.48
N LYS A 4 -7.88 3.21 -19.05
CA LYS A 4 -9.29 3.11 -19.50
C LYS A 4 -10.18 2.36 -18.53
N GLU A 5 -9.60 1.48 -17.71
CA GLU A 5 -10.34 0.54 -16.87
C GLU A 5 -10.25 0.86 -15.37
N CYS A 6 -9.49 1.90 -15.01
CA CYS A 6 -9.37 2.35 -13.62
C CYS A 6 -9.86 3.79 -13.46
N THR A 7 -10.21 4.15 -12.24
CA THR A 7 -10.46 5.53 -11.84
C THR A 7 -9.15 6.32 -11.88
N VAL A 8 -9.20 7.52 -12.47
CA VAL A 8 -8.06 8.45 -12.51
C VAL A 8 -8.35 9.60 -11.56
N ALA A 9 -7.59 9.70 -10.49
CA ALA A 9 -7.76 10.71 -9.46
C ALA A 9 -6.72 11.83 -9.57
N SER A 10 -7.11 13.04 -9.19
CA SER A 10 -6.20 14.17 -9.00
C SER A 10 -6.45 14.85 -7.67
N LEU A 11 -5.35 15.07 -6.92
CA LEU A 11 -5.38 15.66 -5.58
C LEU A 11 -5.47 17.19 -5.65
N ALA A 12 -6.31 17.79 -4.81
CA ALA A 12 -6.54 19.22 -4.72
C ALA A 12 -6.66 19.67 -3.27
N ARG A 13 -6.03 20.77 -2.91
CA ARG A 13 -6.37 21.46 -1.66
C ARG A 13 -7.80 21.96 -1.69
N CYS A 14 -8.38 22.22 -0.52
CA CYS A 14 -9.70 22.87 -0.37
C CYS A 14 -9.68 24.32 -0.89
N THR A 15 -9.38 24.52 -2.18
CA THR A 15 -9.44 25.82 -2.86
C THR A 15 -9.98 25.62 -4.28
N LYS A 16 -10.74 26.60 -4.78
CA LYS A 16 -11.32 26.52 -6.13
C LYS A 16 -10.28 26.36 -7.21
N GLY A 17 -9.17 27.08 -7.13
CA GLY A 17 -8.12 27.01 -8.15
C GLY A 17 -7.46 25.64 -8.26
N ASP A 18 -7.23 24.95 -7.12
CA ASP A 18 -6.68 23.61 -7.11
C ASP A 18 -7.69 22.58 -7.64
N ILE A 19 -8.97 22.73 -7.27
CA ILE A 19 -10.06 21.87 -7.75
C ILE A 19 -10.25 22.02 -9.25
N ASP A 20 -10.20 23.25 -9.78
CA ASP A 20 -10.26 23.51 -11.23
C ASP A 20 -9.08 22.87 -11.97
N ALA A 21 -7.87 22.96 -11.41
CA ALA A 21 -6.68 22.33 -11.96
C ALA A 21 -6.80 20.80 -11.95
N ALA A 22 -7.26 20.22 -10.82
CA ALA A 22 -7.48 18.79 -10.69
C ALA A 22 -8.52 18.30 -11.70
N TRP A 23 -9.67 18.99 -11.80
CA TRP A 23 -10.68 18.66 -12.80
C TRP A 23 -10.14 18.70 -14.23
N ASN A 24 -9.44 19.75 -14.58
CA ASN A 24 -8.84 19.88 -15.91
C ASN A 24 -7.86 18.75 -16.25
N ALA A 25 -7.19 18.19 -15.26
CA ALA A 25 -6.27 17.07 -15.43
C ALA A 25 -6.99 15.73 -15.68
N VAL A 26 -8.18 15.52 -15.10
CA VAL A 26 -8.85 14.20 -15.13
C VAL A 26 -10.16 14.16 -15.93
N LYS A 27 -10.70 15.29 -16.34
CA LYS A 27 -12.03 15.39 -17.03
C LYS A 27 -12.20 14.50 -18.25
N ASP A 28 -11.11 14.20 -18.95
CA ASP A 28 -11.11 13.34 -20.13
C ASP A 28 -10.88 11.85 -19.80
N ALA A 29 -10.74 11.48 -18.52
CA ALA A 29 -10.70 10.11 -18.11
C ALA A 29 -12.09 9.47 -18.17
N ARG A 30 -12.14 8.14 -18.38
CA ARG A 30 -13.42 7.41 -18.41
C ARG A 30 -14.11 7.43 -17.04
N HIS A 31 -13.31 7.35 -15.99
CA HIS A 31 -13.75 7.39 -14.59
C HIS A 31 -12.90 8.42 -13.84
N PRO A 32 -13.27 9.71 -13.89
CA PRO A 32 -12.52 10.75 -13.18
C PRO A 32 -12.90 10.81 -11.71
N ARG A 33 -11.92 11.09 -10.85
CA ARG A 33 -12.12 11.39 -9.42
C ARG A 33 -11.37 12.67 -9.06
N ILE A 34 -12.03 13.55 -8.30
CA ILE A 34 -11.35 14.68 -7.65
C ILE A 34 -11.16 14.31 -6.18
N HIS A 35 -9.91 14.36 -5.73
CA HIS A 35 -9.53 14.08 -4.34
C HIS A 35 -9.22 15.39 -3.63
N VAL A 36 -10.12 15.83 -2.74
CA VAL A 36 -10.00 17.11 -2.01
C VAL A 36 -9.49 16.86 -0.61
N PHE A 37 -8.59 17.69 -0.10
CA PHE A 37 -8.10 17.56 1.27
C PHE A 37 -7.95 18.88 2.00
N ILE A 38 -8.10 18.81 3.33
CA ILE A 38 -7.77 19.87 4.29
C ILE A 38 -7.33 19.22 5.60
N ALA A 39 -6.40 19.86 6.32
CA ALA A 39 -5.97 19.36 7.61
C ALA A 39 -7.01 19.61 8.71
N THR A 40 -7.12 18.67 9.64
CA THR A 40 -8.14 18.67 10.70
C THR A 40 -7.56 18.59 12.11
N SER A 41 -6.26 18.35 12.27
CA SER A 41 -5.61 18.37 13.59
C SER A 41 -5.42 19.80 14.10
N ASP A 42 -5.53 19.98 15.41
CA ASP A 42 -5.39 21.28 16.06
C ASP A 42 -4.05 21.96 15.72
N ILE A 43 -2.97 21.19 15.67
CA ILE A 43 -1.64 21.72 15.32
C ILE A 43 -1.60 22.26 13.89
N HIS A 44 -2.25 21.61 12.93
CA HIS A 44 -2.29 22.09 11.55
C HIS A 44 -3.25 23.27 11.40
N MET A 45 -4.38 23.27 12.10
CA MET A 45 -5.30 24.39 12.08
C MET A 45 -4.65 25.66 12.64
N GLU A 46 -3.91 25.55 13.75
CA GLU A 46 -3.25 26.68 14.40
C GLU A 46 -2.07 27.22 13.57
N TYR A 47 -1.13 26.34 13.18
CA TYR A 47 0.16 26.79 12.63
C TYR A 47 0.20 26.85 11.10
N LYS A 48 -0.50 25.96 10.41
CA LYS A 48 -0.48 25.84 8.94
C LYS A 48 -1.65 26.58 8.28
N LEU A 49 -2.87 26.30 8.72
CA LEU A 49 -4.07 26.85 8.09
C LEU A 49 -4.46 28.22 8.65
N LYS A 50 -4.21 28.45 9.94
CA LYS A 50 -4.67 29.62 10.70
C LYS A 50 -6.19 29.79 10.61
N MET A 51 -6.90 28.67 10.79
CA MET A 51 -8.35 28.57 10.70
C MET A 51 -8.95 28.01 11.99
N THR A 52 -10.15 28.46 12.32
CA THR A 52 -10.95 27.83 13.38
C THR A 52 -11.60 26.54 12.89
N ARG A 53 -12.12 25.71 13.80
CA ARG A 53 -12.85 24.47 13.46
C ARG A 53 -14.07 24.77 12.59
N GLU A 54 -14.80 25.85 12.87
CA GLU A 54 -15.95 26.29 12.08
C GLU A 54 -15.56 26.65 10.64
N GLN A 55 -14.43 27.36 10.48
CA GLN A 55 -13.92 27.73 9.16
C GLN A 55 -13.48 26.49 8.36
N VAL A 56 -12.89 25.49 9.03
CA VAL A 56 -12.53 24.22 8.39
C VAL A 56 -13.78 23.49 7.93
N LEU A 57 -14.81 23.35 8.79
CA LEU A 57 -16.08 22.72 8.43
C LEU A 57 -16.78 23.42 7.26
N GLN A 58 -16.79 24.76 7.26
CA GLN A 58 -17.34 25.55 6.15
C GLN A 58 -16.55 25.29 4.86
N SER A 59 -15.23 25.30 4.91
CA SER A 59 -14.35 25.04 3.76
C SER A 59 -14.59 23.63 3.18
N ILE A 60 -14.73 22.60 4.03
CA ILE A 60 -15.08 21.24 3.62
C ILE A 60 -16.40 21.26 2.83
N THR A 61 -17.45 21.81 3.43
CA THR A 61 -18.78 21.85 2.82
C THR A 61 -18.77 22.58 1.46
N GLU A 62 -18.16 23.75 1.40
CA GLU A 62 -18.11 24.54 0.16
C GLU A 62 -17.26 23.88 -0.92
N MET A 63 -16.07 23.39 -0.60
CA MET A 63 -15.13 22.89 -1.60
C MET A 63 -15.48 21.47 -2.07
N VAL A 64 -15.99 20.61 -1.20
CA VAL A 64 -16.49 19.30 -1.63
C VAL A 64 -17.74 19.46 -2.53
N SER A 65 -18.68 20.35 -2.16
CA SER A 65 -19.81 20.67 -3.02
C SER A 65 -19.39 21.27 -4.37
N TYR A 66 -18.36 22.12 -4.37
CA TYR A 66 -17.80 22.69 -5.60
C TYR A 66 -17.19 21.60 -6.49
N ALA A 67 -16.37 20.71 -5.93
CA ALA A 67 -15.82 19.57 -6.65
C ALA A 67 -16.92 18.64 -7.20
N LYS A 68 -17.98 18.40 -6.40
CA LYS A 68 -19.14 17.60 -6.79
C LYS A 68 -19.89 18.16 -8.00
N SER A 69 -19.82 19.46 -8.24
CA SER A 69 -20.44 20.07 -9.42
C SER A 69 -19.77 19.67 -10.74
N PHE A 70 -18.53 19.21 -10.71
CA PHE A 70 -17.78 18.75 -11.88
C PHE A 70 -17.81 17.24 -12.06
N CYS A 71 -17.75 16.48 -10.95
CA CYS A 71 -17.51 15.04 -10.95
C CYS A 71 -18.40 14.33 -9.95
N GLN A 72 -18.85 13.13 -10.27
CA GLN A 72 -19.70 12.35 -9.35
C GLN A 72 -18.87 11.62 -8.28
N ASP A 73 -17.65 11.28 -8.56
CA ASP A 73 -16.76 10.56 -7.66
C ASP A 73 -15.80 11.55 -6.98
N ILE A 74 -16.07 11.81 -5.69
CA ILE A 74 -15.30 12.75 -4.88
C ILE A 74 -14.71 12.01 -3.69
N GLU A 75 -13.40 12.04 -3.57
CA GLU A 75 -12.68 11.59 -2.40
C GLU A 75 -12.33 12.79 -1.50
N PHE A 76 -12.58 12.66 -0.21
CA PHE A 76 -12.20 13.67 0.78
C PHE A 76 -11.24 13.10 1.80
N SER A 77 -10.08 13.77 1.98
CA SER A 77 -9.09 13.47 3.02
C SER A 77 -9.09 14.53 4.12
N ALA A 78 -9.21 14.07 5.37
CA ALA A 78 -8.87 14.86 6.53
C ALA A 78 -7.38 14.73 6.84
N GLU A 79 -6.54 15.60 6.27
CA GLU A 79 -5.09 15.54 6.49
C GLU A 79 -4.78 15.54 8.00
N ASP A 80 -3.86 14.66 8.42
CA ASP A 80 -3.48 14.44 9.81
C ASP A 80 -4.62 13.90 10.69
N ALA A 81 -5.43 13.01 10.11
CA ALA A 81 -6.59 12.41 10.78
C ALA A 81 -6.20 11.67 12.06
N SER A 82 -5.07 10.98 12.05
CA SER A 82 -4.59 10.20 13.20
C SER A 82 -4.28 11.05 14.44
N ARG A 83 -4.02 12.35 14.27
CA ARG A 83 -3.79 13.30 15.37
C ARG A 83 -4.94 14.30 15.58
N SER A 84 -6.04 14.14 14.85
CA SER A 84 -7.23 14.97 15.02
C SER A 84 -8.08 14.48 16.19
N GLU A 85 -8.78 15.38 16.83
CA GLU A 85 -9.75 15.02 17.88
C GLU A 85 -10.91 14.19 17.24
N PRO A 86 -11.22 12.97 17.73
CA PRO A 86 -12.08 12.03 17.02
C PRO A 86 -13.50 12.54 16.75
N ALA A 87 -14.11 13.30 17.69
CA ALA A 87 -15.47 13.83 17.50
C ALA A 87 -15.48 14.94 16.44
N PHE A 88 -14.47 15.80 16.41
CA PHE A 88 -14.31 16.81 15.38
C PHE A 88 -14.04 16.15 14.00
N LEU A 89 -13.19 15.14 13.97
CA LEU A 89 -12.90 14.38 12.76
C LEU A 89 -14.18 13.73 12.18
N ALA A 90 -15.00 13.10 13.02
CA ALA A 90 -16.30 12.54 12.60
C ALA A 90 -17.24 13.63 12.05
N GLN A 91 -17.24 14.83 12.62
CA GLN A 91 -18.00 15.97 12.11
C GLN A 91 -17.47 16.43 10.75
N CYS A 92 -16.15 16.50 10.55
CA CYS A 92 -15.55 16.83 9.26
C CYS A 92 -15.99 15.86 8.16
N TYR A 93 -15.93 14.55 8.43
CA TYR A 93 -16.37 13.54 7.46
C TYR A 93 -17.89 13.60 7.23
N SER A 94 -18.69 13.80 8.25
CA SER A 94 -20.15 13.96 8.09
C SER A 94 -20.49 15.16 7.19
N ASN A 95 -19.78 16.27 7.33
CA ASN A 95 -19.92 17.43 6.45
C ASN A 95 -19.49 17.11 5.00
N ALA A 96 -18.40 16.35 4.83
CA ALA A 96 -17.95 15.92 3.51
C ALA A 96 -18.98 15.00 2.83
N VAL A 97 -19.56 14.04 3.55
CA VAL A 97 -20.62 13.16 3.04
C VAL A 97 -21.84 13.98 2.62
N ALA A 98 -22.30 14.89 3.48
CA ALA A 98 -23.44 15.76 3.18
C ALA A 98 -23.18 16.67 1.97
N ALA A 99 -21.93 17.06 1.74
CA ALA A 99 -21.50 17.85 0.58
C ALA A 99 -21.29 17.01 -0.70
N GLY A 100 -21.36 15.68 -0.61
CA GLY A 100 -21.35 14.76 -1.75
C GLY A 100 -20.07 13.93 -1.93
N ALA A 101 -19.22 13.82 -0.91
CA ALA A 101 -18.08 12.88 -0.94
C ALA A 101 -18.59 11.43 -1.05
N THR A 102 -17.92 10.63 -1.87
CA THR A 102 -18.20 9.21 -2.10
C THR A 102 -17.15 8.31 -1.45
N THR A 103 -15.98 8.86 -1.14
CA THR A 103 -14.90 8.19 -0.46
C THR A 103 -14.33 9.09 0.63
N LEU A 104 -14.13 8.53 1.81
CA LEU A 104 -13.55 9.21 2.98
C LEU A 104 -12.19 8.62 3.28
N ASN A 105 -11.12 9.38 3.03
CA ASN A 105 -9.76 8.91 3.25
C ASN A 105 -9.22 9.37 4.61
N VAL A 106 -8.69 8.42 5.37
CA VAL A 106 -8.20 8.59 6.74
C VAL A 106 -6.68 8.44 6.76
N PRO A 107 -5.91 9.54 6.68
CA PRO A 107 -4.45 9.47 6.62
C PRO A 107 -3.77 9.46 7.99
N ASP A 108 -2.80 8.57 8.17
CA ASP A 108 -1.73 8.67 9.15
C ASP A 108 -0.57 9.47 8.53
N THR A 109 -0.74 10.78 8.50
CA THR A 109 0.11 11.69 7.71
C THR A 109 1.55 11.74 8.18
N VAL A 110 1.82 11.53 9.47
CA VAL A 110 3.16 11.56 10.04
C VAL A 110 3.70 10.17 10.39
N GLY A 111 2.95 9.11 10.08
CA GLY A 111 3.39 7.73 10.19
C GLY A 111 3.73 7.31 11.62
N TYR A 112 2.98 7.78 12.62
CA TYR A 112 3.30 7.53 14.03
C TYR A 112 2.30 6.62 14.74
N SER A 113 1.16 6.32 14.12
CA SER A 113 0.12 5.49 14.70
C SER A 113 0.50 4.02 14.75
N THR A 114 -0.04 3.31 15.72
CA THR A 114 0.03 1.86 15.79
C THR A 114 -1.13 1.21 15.03
N PRO A 115 -1.02 -0.08 14.65
CA PRO A 115 -2.12 -0.79 13.98
C PRO A 115 -3.41 -0.82 14.81
N GLN A 116 -3.30 -0.92 16.13
CA GLN A 116 -4.44 -0.89 17.02
C GLN A 116 -5.15 0.47 16.97
N GLU A 117 -4.43 1.57 17.10
CA GLU A 117 -4.97 2.94 17.08
C GLU A 117 -5.67 3.22 15.75
N MET A 118 -5.05 2.85 14.61
CA MET A 118 -5.67 3.02 13.30
C MET A 118 -6.94 2.20 13.14
N GLY A 119 -6.93 0.93 13.58
CA GLY A 119 -8.12 0.09 13.56
C GLY A 119 -9.24 0.62 14.45
N GLU A 120 -8.93 1.14 15.64
CA GLU A 120 -9.89 1.78 16.54
C GLU A 120 -10.48 3.05 15.93
N LEU A 121 -9.65 3.88 15.29
CA LEU A 121 -10.10 5.09 14.60
C LEU A 121 -11.10 4.77 13.49
N ILE A 122 -10.83 3.76 12.65
CA ILE A 122 -11.76 3.36 11.57
C ILE A 122 -13.10 2.89 12.16
N ARG A 123 -13.10 2.08 13.23
CA ARG A 123 -14.33 1.63 13.89
C ARG A 123 -15.12 2.83 14.44
N TYR A 124 -14.43 3.75 15.12
CA TYR A 124 -15.03 4.96 15.65
C TYR A 124 -15.71 5.79 14.54
N LEU A 125 -15.03 6.00 13.41
CA LEU A 125 -15.60 6.77 12.30
C LEU A 125 -16.81 6.07 11.68
N LYS A 126 -16.80 4.75 11.56
CA LYS A 126 -17.95 3.96 11.09
C LYS A 126 -19.19 4.10 11.98
N GLU A 127 -18.98 4.32 13.27
CA GLU A 127 -20.06 4.47 14.24
C GLU A 127 -20.59 5.91 14.34
N HIS A 128 -19.76 6.91 14.08
CA HIS A 128 -20.06 8.31 14.39
C HIS A 128 -20.20 9.23 13.17
N VAL A 129 -19.75 8.81 11.99
CA VAL A 129 -19.91 9.61 10.76
C VAL A 129 -21.31 9.39 10.18
N VAL A 130 -22.07 10.47 10.05
CA VAL A 130 -23.43 10.42 9.49
C VAL A 130 -23.37 10.17 7.97
N GLY A 131 -24.04 9.12 7.51
CA GLY A 131 -24.10 8.74 6.10
C GLY A 131 -22.92 7.92 5.60
N VAL A 132 -22.06 7.44 6.50
CA VAL A 132 -20.87 6.63 6.17
C VAL A 132 -21.20 5.33 5.44
N GLU A 133 -22.39 4.79 5.67
CA GLU A 133 -22.89 3.55 5.03
C GLU A 133 -23.03 3.66 3.50
N ASN A 134 -23.02 4.88 2.96
CA ASN A 134 -23.11 5.17 1.53
C ASN A 134 -21.76 5.58 0.92
N THR A 135 -20.65 5.41 1.65
CA THR A 135 -19.33 5.83 1.23
C THR A 135 -18.31 4.70 1.38
N ASP A 136 -17.25 4.76 0.59
CA ASP A 136 -16.05 3.98 0.85
C ASP A 136 -15.21 4.64 1.93
N ILE A 137 -14.61 3.84 2.83
CA ILE A 137 -13.57 4.31 3.75
C ILE A 137 -12.22 3.91 3.19
N SER A 138 -11.42 4.92 2.90
CA SER A 138 -10.05 4.80 2.42
C SER A 138 -9.05 5.06 3.54
N VAL A 139 -7.87 4.47 3.45
CA VAL A 139 -6.76 4.73 4.39
C VAL A 139 -5.47 5.00 3.65
N HIS A 140 -4.65 5.88 4.23
CA HIS A 140 -3.37 6.29 3.70
C HIS A 140 -2.35 6.34 4.84
N CYS A 141 -1.36 5.44 4.83
CA CYS A 141 -0.41 5.32 5.94
C CYS A 141 1.02 5.61 5.48
N HIS A 142 1.69 6.56 6.17
CA HIS A 142 3.12 6.78 6.05
C HIS A 142 3.92 5.82 6.91
N ASP A 143 5.20 5.62 6.57
CA ASP A 143 6.02 4.51 7.10
C ASP A 143 7.14 4.97 8.06
N ASP A 144 6.98 6.11 8.71
CA ASP A 144 8.01 6.71 9.54
C ASP A 144 8.46 5.80 10.71
N LEU A 145 7.56 5.00 11.25
CA LEU A 145 7.86 3.99 12.26
C LEU A 145 7.91 2.55 11.70
N GLY A 146 7.87 2.37 10.36
CA GLY A 146 7.89 1.05 9.74
C GLY A 146 6.59 0.27 9.92
N MET A 147 5.46 0.93 10.15
CA MET A 147 4.18 0.29 10.43
C MET A 147 3.10 0.53 9.36
N ALA A 148 3.40 1.22 8.28
CA ALA A 148 2.41 1.62 7.29
C ALA A 148 1.60 0.44 6.74
N VAL A 149 2.25 -0.66 6.39
CA VAL A 149 1.56 -1.86 5.90
C VAL A 149 0.70 -2.50 7.00
N ALA A 150 1.21 -2.61 8.21
CA ALA A 150 0.48 -3.17 9.34
C ALA A 150 -0.73 -2.31 9.70
N ASN A 151 -0.59 -0.98 9.71
CA ASN A 151 -1.67 -0.02 9.92
C ASN A 151 -2.75 -0.17 8.84
N THR A 152 -2.36 -0.22 7.57
CA THR A 152 -3.28 -0.43 6.43
C THR A 152 -4.08 -1.73 6.58
N LEU A 153 -3.41 -2.82 6.91
CA LEU A 153 -4.07 -4.13 7.11
C LEU A 153 -5.01 -4.15 8.31
N ALA A 154 -4.66 -3.47 9.41
CA ALA A 154 -5.55 -3.31 10.56
C ALA A 154 -6.80 -2.49 10.21
N CYS A 155 -6.67 -1.48 9.37
CA CYS A 155 -7.80 -0.69 8.88
C CYS A 155 -8.75 -1.53 7.99
N ILE A 156 -8.22 -2.41 7.13
CA ILE A 156 -9.04 -3.35 6.36
C ILE A 156 -9.88 -4.23 7.30
N GLN A 157 -9.26 -4.80 8.34
CA GLN A 157 -9.98 -5.59 9.34
C GLN A 157 -11.02 -4.79 10.13
N ALA A 158 -10.80 -3.49 10.28
CA ALA A 158 -11.76 -2.58 10.91
C ALA A 158 -12.89 -2.13 9.95
N GLY A 159 -12.78 -2.45 8.66
CA GLY A 159 -13.81 -2.21 7.66
C GLY A 159 -13.51 -1.09 6.67
N ALA A 160 -12.25 -0.72 6.47
CA ALA A 160 -11.84 0.08 5.32
C ALA A 160 -11.99 -0.74 4.03
N THR A 161 -12.48 -0.08 2.97
CA THR A 161 -12.78 -0.70 1.67
C THR A 161 -11.83 -0.25 0.57
N GLN A 162 -11.12 0.86 0.76
CA GLN A 162 -10.06 1.35 -0.12
C GLN A 162 -8.77 1.52 0.66
N VAL A 163 -7.63 1.27 0.01
CA VAL A 163 -6.30 1.53 0.58
C VAL A 163 -5.45 2.31 -0.42
N GLU A 164 -4.79 3.35 0.04
CA GLU A 164 -3.77 4.07 -0.72
C GLU A 164 -2.40 3.50 -0.39
N CYS A 165 -1.66 3.15 -1.42
CA CYS A 165 -0.32 2.60 -1.28
C CYS A 165 0.51 2.97 -2.53
N THR A 166 1.82 2.82 -2.43
CA THR A 166 2.72 3.11 -3.55
C THR A 166 3.56 1.89 -3.90
N VAL A 167 3.89 1.74 -5.18
CA VAL A 167 4.82 0.70 -5.61
C VAL A 167 6.17 0.94 -4.93
N ASN A 168 6.74 -0.10 -4.34
CA ASN A 168 7.98 -0.06 -3.54
C ASN A 168 7.90 0.79 -2.27
N GLY A 169 6.73 1.27 -1.87
CA GLY A 169 6.56 2.12 -0.69
C GLY A 169 7.20 3.50 -0.83
N ILE A 170 7.47 3.98 -2.06
CA ILE A 170 8.07 5.32 -2.23
C ILE A 170 7.14 6.42 -1.72
N GLY A 171 7.72 7.53 -1.28
CA GLY A 171 6.96 8.68 -0.80
C GLY A 171 7.85 9.66 -0.01
N GLU A 172 7.21 10.60 0.65
CA GLU A 172 7.90 11.54 1.54
C GLU A 172 8.52 10.82 2.74
N ARG A 173 9.63 11.33 3.25
CA ARG A 173 10.38 10.83 4.41
C ARG A 173 10.70 9.33 4.29
N ALA A 174 10.07 8.47 5.10
CA ALA A 174 10.28 7.02 5.05
C ALA A 174 9.38 6.30 4.01
N GLY A 175 8.49 7.04 3.34
CA GLY A 175 7.60 6.51 2.32
C GLY A 175 6.20 6.18 2.82
N ASN A 176 5.49 5.38 2.04
CA ASN A 176 4.11 4.97 2.24
C ASN A 176 3.99 3.45 2.41
N ALA A 177 2.80 2.97 2.71
CA ALA A 177 2.49 1.54 2.62
C ALA A 177 2.86 1.00 1.23
N SER A 178 3.63 -0.09 1.21
CA SER A 178 4.07 -0.73 -0.03
C SER A 178 2.92 -1.51 -0.68
N LEU A 179 2.59 -1.20 -1.93
CA LEU A 179 1.53 -1.88 -2.67
C LEU A 179 1.73 -3.40 -2.71
N GLU A 180 2.94 -3.84 -3.06
CA GLU A 180 3.28 -5.26 -3.16
C GLU A 180 3.09 -6.00 -1.84
N GLU A 181 3.40 -5.37 -0.72
CA GLU A 181 3.28 -5.98 0.61
C GLU A 181 1.82 -6.07 1.04
N VAL A 182 1.05 -4.99 0.88
CA VAL A 182 -0.40 -4.98 1.18
C VAL A 182 -1.13 -6.01 0.32
N VAL A 183 -0.91 -5.98 -1.00
CA VAL A 183 -1.58 -6.88 -1.95
C VAL A 183 -1.25 -8.34 -1.65
N MET A 184 0.02 -8.67 -1.42
CA MET A 184 0.43 -10.05 -1.17
C MET A 184 0.05 -10.54 0.22
N ALA A 185 -0.03 -9.67 1.23
CA ALA A 185 -0.59 -10.03 2.53
C ALA A 185 -2.07 -10.45 2.40
N ILE A 186 -2.89 -9.66 1.69
CA ILE A 186 -4.29 -9.99 1.42
C ILE A 186 -4.40 -11.29 0.60
N HIS A 187 -3.60 -11.41 -0.46
CA HIS A 187 -3.61 -12.57 -1.35
C HIS A 187 -3.25 -13.88 -0.63
N THR A 188 -2.20 -13.84 0.20
CA THR A 188 -1.68 -15.00 0.92
C THR A 188 -2.54 -15.39 2.13
N ARG A 189 -3.14 -14.39 2.78
CA ARG A 189 -3.93 -14.55 4.00
C ARG A 189 -5.40 -14.16 3.82
N LYS A 190 -6.01 -14.58 2.70
CA LYS A 190 -7.45 -14.44 2.44
C LYS A 190 -8.33 -15.01 3.56
N ASP A 191 -7.88 -16.13 4.14
CA ASP A 191 -8.49 -16.79 5.28
C ASP A 191 -8.66 -15.85 6.47
N PHE A 192 -7.69 -14.98 6.70
CA PHE A 192 -7.63 -14.08 7.84
C PHE A 192 -8.23 -12.71 7.55
N TYR A 193 -7.88 -12.08 6.43
CA TYR A 193 -8.35 -10.73 6.09
C TYR A 193 -9.77 -10.72 5.53
N GLN A 194 -10.27 -11.83 4.98
CA GLN A 194 -11.58 -11.95 4.32
C GLN A 194 -11.78 -10.84 3.28
N ALA A 195 -10.71 -10.47 2.61
CA ALA A 195 -10.65 -9.41 1.60
C ALA A 195 -9.98 -9.93 0.33
N GLU A 196 -10.31 -9.31 -0.78
CA GLU A 196 -9.73 -9.59 -2.08
C GLU A 196 -9.31 -8.30 -2.78
N THR A 197 -8.39 -8.41 -3.72
CA THR A 197 -7.95 -7.31 -4.57
C THR A 197 -7.97 -7.74 -6.03
N GLY A 198 -8.31 -6.83 -6.93
CA GLY A 198 -8.25 -7.03 -8.37
C GLY A 198 -6.87 -6.83 -8.99
N ILE A 199 -5.84 -6.57 -8.18
CA ILE A 199 -4.47 -6.36 -8.69
C ILE A 199 -3.93 -7.67 -9.28
N ASN A 200 -3.39 -7.58 -10.51
CA ASN A 200 -2.68 -8.69 -11.13
C ASN A 200 -1.30 -8.87 -10.47
N THR A 201 -1.22 -9.78 -9.51
CA THR A 201 -0.01 -10.00 -8.71
C THR A 201 1.20 -10.35 -9.55
N ARG A 202 1.03 -11.05 -10.69
CA ARG A 202 2.12 -11.42 -11.61
C ARG A 202 2.81 -10.22 -12.28
N GLN A 203 2.24 -9.01 -12.19
CA GLN A 203 2.88 -7.78 -12.67
C GLN A 203 3.66 -7.03 -11.58
N ILE A 204 3.57 -7.44 -10.32
CA ILE A 204 4.17 -6.75 -9.18
C ILE A 204 5.68 -6.58 -9.37
N TYR A 205 6.41 -7.65 -9.61
CA TYR A 205 7.87 -7.59 -9.77
C TYR A 205 8.30 -6.69 -10.94
N ARG A 206 7.60 -6.82 -12.08
CA ARG A 206 7.86 -5.99 -13.26
C ARG A 206 7.61 -4.50 -12.97
N SER A 207 6.52 -4.18 -12.31
CA SER A 207 6.17 -2.79 -11.94
C SER A 207 7.18 -2.21 -10.95
N SER A 208 7.58 -3.00 -9.96
CA SER A 208 8.62 -2.63 -8.98
C SER A 208 9.96 -2.31 -9.66
N LYS A 209 10.42 -3.17 -10.57
CA LYS A 209 11.65 -2.95 -11.33
C LYS A 209 11.57 -1.74 -12.25
N LEU A 210 10.43 -1.56 -12.93
CA LEU A 210 10.20 -0.41 -13.81
C LEU A 210 10.28 0.90 -13.02
N LEU A 211 9.62 0.98 -11.87
CA LEU A 211 9.67 2.16 -11.02
C LEU A 211 11.10 2.46 -10.54
N SER A 212 11.81 1.45 -10.05
CA SER A 212 13.21 1.59 -9.62
C SER A 212 14.08 2.13 -10.75
N ASN A 213 13.92 1.64 -11.97
CA ASN A 213 14.67 2.11 -13.13
C ASN A 213 14.34 3.57 -13.52
N ILE A 214 13.07 3.96 -13.44
CA ILE A 214 12.63 5.32 -13.79
C ILE A 214 13.10 6.33 -12.73
N THR A 215 12.98 5.99 -11.46
CA THR A 215 13.28 6.90 -10.35
C THR A 215 14.75 6.90 -9.95
N GLY A 216 15.50 5.87 -10.31
CA GLY A 216 16.87 5.63 -9.83
C GLY A 216 16.94 5.18 -8.36
N VAL A 217 15.80 4.98 -7.69
CA VAL A 217 15.75 4.50 -6.30
C VAL A 217 15.91 2.98 -6.29
N PRO A 218 16.99 2.43 -5.71
CA PRO A 218 17.23 0.99 -5.72
C PRO A 218 16.27 0.26 -4.78
N ILE A 219 15.90 -0.97 -5.17
CA ILE A 219 15.13 -1.87 -4.31
C ILE A 219 16.12 -2.54 -3.35
N PRO A 220 15.96 -2.41 -2.01
CA PRO A 220 16.79 -3.14 -1.06
C PRO A 220 16.73 -4.66 -1.31
N PRO A 221 17.85 -5.38 -1.27
CA PRO A 221 17.84 -6.84 -1.49
C PRO A 221 16.91 -7.61 -0.55
N SER A 222 16.75 -7.13 0.68
CA SER A 222 15.88 -7.72 1.70
C SER A 222 14.44 -7.22 1.68
N LYS A 223 14.06 -6.37 0.71
CA LYS A 223 12.67 -5.88 0.65
C LYS A 223 11.71 -7.05 0.44
N ALA A 224 10.67 -7.09 1.24
CA ALA A 224 9.63 -8.11 1.11
C ALA A 224 9.06 -8.15 -0.31
N ILE A 225 8.67 -9.32 -0.78
CA ILE A 225 8.00 -9.61 -2.05
C ILE A 225 8.89 -9.39 -3.30
N VAL A 226 9.61 -8.27 -3.42
CA VAL A 226 10.29 -7.86 -4.67
C VAL A 226 11.81 -7.75 -4.56
N GLY A 227 12.36 -7.84 -3.36
CA GLY A 227 13.81 -7.83 -3.13
C GLY A 227 14.51 -9.04 -3.73
N ALA A 228 15.78 -8.90 -4.07
CA ALA A 228 16.57 -9.98 -4.68
C ALA A 228 16.64 -11.24 -3.79
N ASN A 229 16.56 -11.06 -2.47
CA ASN A 229 16.63 -12.16 -1.49
C ASN A 229 15.25 -12.70 -1.09
N ALA A 230 14.15 -12.11 -1.55
CA ALA A 230 12.79 -12.46 -1.09
C ALA A 230 12.43 -13.94 -1.30
N PHE A 231 13.03 -14.59 -2.31
CA PHE A 231 12.85 -16.00 -2.64
C PHE A 231 14.19 -16.75 -2.72
N ALA A 232 15.20 -16.29 -2.00
CA ALA A 232 16.54 -16.90 -1.99
C ALA A 232 16.77 -17.66 -0.68
N HIS A 233 17.25 -18.89 -0.79
CA HIS A 233 17.60 -19.75 0.34
C HIS A 233 19.09 -20.10 0.26
N GLU A 234 19.88 -19.73 1.28
CA GLU A 234 21.32 -20.05 1.36
C GLU A 234 21.58 -21.21 2.32
N SER A 235 20.85 -21.29 3.43
CA SER A 235 21.05 -22.35 4.44
C SER A 235 20.73 -23.73 3.89
N GLY A 236 21.65 -24.70 4.07
CA GLY A 236 21.48 -26.08 3.60
C GLY A 236 20.23 -26.78 4.17
N ILE A 237 19.86 -26.48 5.42
CA ILE A 237 18.64 -27.02 6.05
C ILE A 237 17.39 -26.48 5.34
N HIS A 238 17.35 -25.18 5.05
CA HIS A 238 16.24 -24.56 4.34
C HIS A 238 16.18 -25.06 2.88
N GLN A 239 17.31 -25.13 2.19
CA GLN A 239 17.39 -25.66 0.82
C GLN A 239 16.87 -27.11 0.75
N HIS A 240 17.26 -27.98 1.68
CA HIS A 240 16.75 -29.35 1.76
C HIS A 240 15.24 -29.40 1.95
N GLY A 241 14.69 -28.55 2.85
CA GLY A 241 13.25 -28.44 3.07
C GLY A 241 12.50 -27.99 1.81
N VAL A 242 12.97 -26.92 1.15
CA VAL A 242 12.36 -26.37 -0.09
C VAL A 242 12.39 -27.40 -1.23
N ILE A 243 13.49 -28.15 -1.38
CA ILE A 243 13.60 -29.21 -2.39
C ILE A 243 12.59 -30.32 -2.13
N ALA A 244 12.41 -30.70 -0.86
CA ALA A 244 11.43 -31.73 -0.48
C ALA A 244 9.97 -31.25 -0.67
N ASN A 245 9.69 -30.02 -0.23
CA ASN A 245 8.41 -29.32 -0.44
C ASN A 245 8.61 -27.82 -0.21
N ALA A 246 8.36 -27.01 -1.24
CA ALA A 246 8.53 -25.54 -1.17
C ALA A 246 7.75 -24.91 0.00
N GLN A 247 6.57 -25.44 0.33
CA GLN A 247 5.74 -24.93 1.44
C GLN A 247 6.38 -25.05 2.83
N THR A 248 7.50 -25.77 2.98
CA THR A 248 8.22 -25.83 4.27
C THR A 248 8.79 -24.48 4.70
N TYR A 249 9.15 -23.62 3.74
CA TYR A 249 9.74 -22.30 3.99
C TYR A 249 9.19 -21.19 3.09
N GLU A 250 8.29 -21.50 2.16
CA GLU A 250 7.69 -20.54 1.24
C GLU A 250 6.18 -20.45 1.46
N ILE A 251 5.71 -19.25 1.85
CA ILE A 251 4.29 -18.95 2.03
C ILE A 251 3.60 -18.55 0.71
N MET A 252 4.38 -18.28 -0.34
CA MET A 252 3.95 -17.91 -1.68
C MET A 252 5.00 -18.36 -2.71
N ASN A 253 4.60 -18.56 -3.95
CA ASN A 253 5.52 -18.88 -5.04
C ASN A 253 6.07 -17.59 -5.69
N SER A 254 7.34 -17.61 -6.12
CA SER A 254 7.94 -16.51 -6.87
C SER A 254 7.18 -16.17 -8.15
N ALA A 255 6.57 -17.18 -8.80
CA ALA A 255 5.74 -17.00 -9.99
C ALA A 255 4.46 -16.20 -9.72
N ASP A 256 3.93 -16.21 -8.49
CA ASP A 256 2.72 -15.47 -8.11
C ASP A 256 2.93 -13.96 -8.17
N VAL A 257 4.17 -13.51 -8.00
CA VAL A 257 4.57 -12.09 -8.09
C VAL A 257 5.29 -11.75 -9.40
N GLY A 258 5.40 -12.72 -10.31
CA GLY A 258 6.01 -12.53 -11.63
C GLY A 258 7.53 -12.70 -11.67
N ILE A 259 8.13 -13.32 -10.66
CA ILE A 259 9.53 -13.73 -10.66
C ILE A 259 9.65 -15.11 -11.33
N PRO A 260 10.45 -15.28 -12.40
CA PRO A 260 10.39 -16.50 -13.23
C PRO A 260 10.81 -17.79 -12.54
N ARG A 261 11.70 -17.73 -11.55
CA ARG A 261 12.20 -18.87 -10.77
C ARG A 261 12.79 -18.44 -9.43
N ASN A 262 12.67 -19.30 -8.42
CA ASN A 262 13.44 -19.21 -7.19
C ASN A 262 14.92 -19.36 -7.50
N THR A 263 15.76 -18.49 -6.99
CA THR A 263 17.21 -18.57 -7.18
C THR A 263 17.80 -19.27 -5.96
N MET A 264 18.24 -20.52 -6.16
CA MET A 264 19.08 -21.18 -5.18
C MET A 264 20.46 -20.51 -5.20
N VAL A 265 20.78 -19.78 -4.13
CA VAL A 265 22.06 -19.10 -3.97
C VAL A 265 23.01 -20.06 -3.26
N LEU A 266 24.16 -20.37 -3.92
CA LEU A 266 25.24 -21.10 -3.26
C LEU A 266 26.08 -20.13 -2.45
N GLY A 267 26.24 -20.40 -1.16
CA GLY A 267 27.09 -19.67 -0.23
C GLY A 267 27.79 -20.62 0.74
N LYS A 268 28.57 -20.08 1.65
CA LYS A 268 29.35 -20.86 2.62
C LYS A 268 28.53 -21.78 3.55
N HIS A 269 27.23 -21.59 3.60
CA HIS A 269 26.28 -22.38 4.39
C HIS A 269 25.47 -23.37 3.56
N SER A 270 25.68 -23.41 2.24
CA SER A 270 25.01 -24.35 1.35
C SER A 270 25.55 -25.77 1.55
N GLY A 271 24.66 -26.74 1.63
CA GLY A 271 25.05 -28.14 1.74
C GLY A 271 25.37 -28.77 0.39
N LYS A 272 25.99 -29.96 0.43
CA LYS A 272 26.36 -30.78 -0.75
C LYS A 272 25.18 -31.01 -1.71
N HIS A 273 23.97 -31.17 -1.19
CA HIS A 273 22.78 -31.41 -1.99
C HIS A 273 22.39 -30.17 -2.83
N ALA A 274 22.50 -28.97 -2.26
CA ALA A 274 22.24 -27.72 -3.00
C ALA A 274 23.28 -27.50 -4.12
N LEU A 275 24.55 -27.87 -3.88
CA LEU A 275 25.59 -27.84 -4.92
C LEU A 275 25.25 -28.78 -6.07
N ARG A 276 24.81 -30.02 -5.75
CA ARG A 276 24.37 -31.00 -6.78
C ARG A 276 23.26 -30.43 -7.66
N GLU A 277 22.17 -29.95 -7.06
CA GLU A 277 21.05 -29.38 -7.80
C GLU A 277 21.47 -28.22 -8.69
N LYS A 278 22.37 -27.36 -8.18
CA LYS A 278 22.90 -26.25 -8.98
C LYS A 278 23.71 -26.73 -10.17
N LEU A 279 24.56 -27.74 -9.99
CA LEU A 279 25.35 -28.33 -11.07
C LEU A 279 24.44 -28.98 -12.13
N ILE A 280 23.42 -29.75 -11.69
CA ILE A 280 22.41 -30.32 -12.60
C ILE A 280 21.72 -29.21 -13.39
N SER A 281 21.32 -28.10 -12.73
CA SER A 281 20.67 -26.97 -13.40
C SER A 281 21.59 -26.28 -14.44
N MET A 282 22.89 -26.44 -14.33
CA MET A 282 23.90 -25.94 -15.27
C MET A 282 24.29 -26.97 -16.33
N GLY A 283 23.70 -28.17 -16.30
CA GLY A 283 23.95 -29.24 -17.24
C GLY A 283 25.11 -30.17 -16.88
N TYR A 284 25.57 -30.14 -15.61
CA TYR A 284 26.63 -31.04 -15.12
C TYR A 284 26.02 -32.16 -14.29
N GLU A 285 26.30 -33.40 -14.66
CA GLU A 285 25.98 -34.61 -13.88
C GLU A 285 27.28 -35.15 -13.27
N LEU A 286 27.38 -35.11 -11.94
CA LEU A 286 28.54 -35.62 -11.19
C LEU A 286 28.15 -36.86 -10.38
N THR A 287 29.06 -37.81 -10.28
CA THR A 287 28.95 -38.92 -9.32
C THR A 287 29.07 -38.40 -7.89
N ASP A 288 28.72 -39.23 -6.90
CA ASP A 288 28.85 -38.85 -5.48
C ASP A 288 30.31 -38.56 -5.08
N GLU A 289 31.27 -39.32 -5.63
CA GLU A 289 32.70 -39.11 -5.37
C GLU A 289 33.21 -37.80 -5.99
N GLU A 290 32.82 -37.49 -7.21
CA GLU A 290 33.20 -36.23 -7.87
C GLU A 290 32.58 -35.01 -7.15
N LEU A 291 31.32 -35.13 -6.71
CA LEU A 291 30.65 -34.10 -5.95
C LEU A 291 31.35 -33.86 -4.59
N ASP A 292 31.82 -34.94 -3.92
CA ASP A 292 32.57 -34.82 -2.67
C ASP A 292 33.91 -34.08 -2.85
N GLN A 293 34.60 -34.35 -3.93
CA GLN A 293 35.86 -33.67 -4.27
C GLN A 293 35.63 -32.17 -4.53
N VAL A 294 34.53 -31.81 -5.20
CA VAL A 294 34.19 -30.39 -5.49
C VAL A 294 33.73 -29.67 -4.23
N PHE A 295 32.98 -30.36 -3.37
CA PHE A 295 32.40 -29.75 -2.14
C PHE A 295 33.48 -29.50 -1.06
N THR A 296 34.56 -30.27 -1.04
CA THR A 296 35.66 -30.18 -0.03
C THR A 296 36.72 -29.14 -0.40
N ARG A 297 36.72 -28.59 -1.61
CA ARG A 297 37.61 -27.51 -2.08
C ARG A 297 37.02 -26.13 -1.83
#